data_f73f0fcdb87832a548c093d6f2b58f32
#
_entry.id   f73f0fcdb87832a548c093d6f2b58f32
#
_cell.length_a   1.000
_cell.length_b   1.000
_cell.length_c   1.000
_cell.angle_alpha   90.00
_cell.angle_beta   90.00
_cell.angle_gamma   90.00
#
_symmetry.space_group_name_H-M   'P 1'
#
loop_
_entity.id
_entity.type
_entity.pdbx_description
1 polymer ?
#
loop_
_entity_poly.entity_id
_entity_poly.type
_entity_poly.pdbx_seq_one_letter_code
_entity_poly.pdbx_strand_id
1 'polypeptide(L)'
;GGKSVLYGDPRMDRTRKERLIRTLARMLEDEKHYIFGPDMGTDEECMAWVKDEINRSVGLPREIGGIPLDEIGATGFGISHVVDVALPSCDFEIEGARVAVQGFGAVGKNAARFLAGKGAILVAAADSQGTIHNPDGLDIGDLIELKEQGRSVVDYGDGEISDCEGIIDIECEIWIPAARPDVVDEQNVERMNTRLVVQGANIPFTPGAE
;
A
#
# COMPACT_ATOMS: atom_id res chain seq x y z
N GLY A 1 3.92 -4.04 20.19
CA GLY A 1 2.72 -3.23 20.13
C GLY A 1 1.45 -4.09 20.09
N GLY A 2 0.32 -3.47 20.45
CA GLY A 2 -1.00 -4.09 20.33
C GLY A 2 -1.69 -3.64 19.04
N LYS A 3 -2.55 -4.51 18.53
CA LYS A 3 -3.46 -4.21 17.39
C LYS A 3 -4.89 -4.45 17.83
N SER A 4 -5.81 -3.63 17.35
CA SER A 4 -7.26 -3.83 17.52
C SER A 4 -7.89 -4.12 16.18
N VAL A 5 -8.87 -5.02 16.18
CA VAL A 5 -9.69 -5.31 15.00
C VAL A 5 -11.13 -4.90 15.30
N LEU A 6 -11.67 -4.04 14.43
CA LEU A 6 -13.08 -3.68 14.45
C LEU A 6 -13.80 -4.46 13.35
N TYR A 7 -14.76 -5.28 13.75
CA TYR A 7 -15.63 -5.95 12.80
C TYR A 7 -16.66 -4.98 12.24
N GLY A 8 -16.59 -4.71 10.94
CA GLY A 8 -17.49 -3.79 10.26
C GLY A 8 -17.40 -3.90 8.74
N ASP A 9 -18.37 -3.33 8.03
CA ASP A 9 -18.34 -3.24 6.57
C ASP A 9 -17.28 -2.20 6.16
N PRO A 10 -16.23 -2.56 5.42
CA PRO A 10 -15.20 -1.62 4.98
C PRO A 10 -15.75 -0.52 4.05
N ARG A 11 -16.93 -0.71 3.46
CA ARG A 11 -17.62 0.24 2.58
C ARG A 11 -18.66 1.09 3.31
N MET A 12 -18.68 1.05 4.66
CA MET A 12 -19.59 1.90 5.43
C MET A 12 -19.33 3.40 5.15
N ASP A 13 -20.39 4.20 5.25
CA ASP A 13 -20.25 5.65 5.10
C ASP A 13 -19.36 6.26 6.20
N ARG A 14 -18.81 7.46 5.91
CA ARG A 14 -17.90 8.18 6.79
C ARG A 14 -18.50 8.43 8.18
N THR A 15 -19.76 8.82 8.24
CA THR A 15 -20.44 9.14 9.53
C THR A 15 -20.54 7.91 10.44
N ARG A 16 -20.85 6.76 9.85
CA ARG A 16 -20.91 5.50 10.58
C ARG A 16 -19.51 5.06 11.03
N LYS A 17 -18.51 5.22 10.17
CA LYS A 17 -17.09 4.94 10.49
C LYS A 17 -16.61 5.81 11.65
N GLU A 18 -16.85 7.13 11.59
CA GLU A 18 -16.52 8.07 12.63
C GLU A 18 -17.11 7.67 13.98
N ARG A 19 -18.41 7.37 14.00
CA ARG A 19 -19.08 6.94 15.23
C ARG A 19 -18.48 5.65 15.81
N LEU A 20 -18.10 4.70 14.96
CA LEU A 20 -17.47 3.44 15.37
C LEU A 20 -16.10 3.71 16.02
N ILE A 21 -15.25 4.51 15.37
CA ILE A 21 -13.91 4.85 15.85
C ILE A 21 -13.97 5.64 17.16
N ARG A 22 -14.85 6.66 17.25
CA ARG A 22 -15.05 7.43 18.48
C ARG A 22 -15.54 6.55 19.64
N THR A 23 -16.42 5.59 19.34
CA THR A 23 -16.91 4.63 20.36
C THR A 23 -15.75 3.76 20.89
N LEU A 24 -14.92 3.21 19.97
CA LEU A 24 -13.73 2.45 20.39
C LEU A 24 -12.78 3.29 21.25
N ALA A 25 -12.54 4.53 20.86
CA ALA A 25 -11.66 5.43 21.61
C ALA A 25 -12.17 5.62 23.05
N ARG A 26 -13.47 5.87 23.25
CA ARG A 26 -14.08 6.01 24.58
C ARG A 26 -14.01 4.71 25.39
N MET A 27 -14.25 3.56 24.75
CA MET A 27 -14.16 2.26 25.44
C MET A 27 -12.74 1.97 25.97
N LEU A 28 -11.71 2.56 25.36
CA LEU A 28 -10.31 2.40 25.72
C LEU A 28 -9.73 3.65 26.43
N GLU A 29 -10.57 4.56 26.91
CA GLU A 29 -10.14 5.80 27.55
C GLU A 29 -9.20 5.54 28.74
N ASP A 30 -9.50 4.53 29.55
CA ASP A 30 -8.72 4.16 30.74
C ASP A 30 -7.48 3.31 30.42
N GLU A 31 -7.38 2.73 29.23
CA GLU A 31 -6.22 1.93 28.81
C GLU A 31 -5.06 2.81 28.36
N LYS A 32 -4.28 3.33 29.34
CA LYS A 32 -3.21 4.32 29.11
C LYS A 32 -2.01 3.78 28.32
N HIS A 33 -1.83 2.47 28.24
CA HIS A 33 -0.73 1.83 27.53
C HIS A 33 -1.02 1.63 26.04
N TYR A 34 -2.29 1.78 25.61
CA TYR A 34 -2.68 1.65 24.22
C TYR A 34 -2.65 3.01 23.52
N ILE A 35 -1.71 3.20 22.61
CA ILE A 35 -1.60 4.40 21.77
C ILE A 35 -2.18 4.06 20.40
N PHE A 36 -3.21 4.81 19.99
CA PHE A 36 -3.84 4.63 18.68
C PHE A 36 -2.92 5.15 17.58
N GLY A 37 -2.86 4.42 16.47
CA GLY A 37 -2.21 4.79 15.22
C GLY A 37 -3.00 4.27 14.03
N PRO A 38 -2.84 4.84 12.83
CA PRO A 38 -3.54 4.37 11.64
C PRO A 38 -3.03 2.98 11.24
N ASP A 39 -3.92 2.18 10.66
CA ASP A 39 -3.66 0.86 10.09
C ASP A 39 -4.72 0.56 9.02
N MET A 40 -4.78 -0.65 8.49
CA MET A 40 -5.75 -1.01 7.45
C MET A 40 -7.17 -0.55 7.79
N GLY A 41 -7.78 0.17 6.87
CA GLY A 41 -9.13 0.72 7.01
C GLY A 41 -9.24 1.97 7.89
N THR A 42 -8.14 2.50 8.41
CA THR A 42 -8.07 3.77 9.14
C THR A 42 -6.98 4.67 8.56
N ASP A 43 -7.08 5.97 8.82
CA ASP A 43 -6.25 7.03 8.29
C ASP A 43 -6.00 8.11 9.35
N GLU A 44 -5.32 9.18 8.97
CA GLU A 44 -5.03 10.33 9.83
C GLU A 44 -6.32 10.99 10.36
N GLU A 45 -7.40 11.03 9.56
CA GLU A 45 -8.69 11.57 9.97
C GLU A 45 -9.29 10.74 11.11
N CYS A 46 -9.23 9.42 11.01
CA CYS A 46 -9.64 8.52 12.10
C CYS A 46 -8.87 8.79 13.39
N MET A 47 -7.57 9.07 13.28
CA MET A 47 -6.72 9.40 14.44
C MET A 47 -7.06 10.78 15.03
N ALA A 48 -7.50 11.73 14.21
CA ALA A 48 -8.04 13.00 14.69
C ALA A 48 -9.31 12.79 15.53
N TRP A 49 -10.23 11.93 15.11
CA TRP A 49 -11.42 11.59 15.90
C TRP A 49 -11.06 10.94 17.26
N VAL A 50 -10.06 10.05 17.26
CA VAL A 50 -9.56 9.47 18.51
C VAL A 50 -8.94 10.54 19.42
N LYS A 51 -8.15 11.46 18.83
CA LYS A 51 -7.56 12.58 19.59
C LYS A 51 -8.62 13.46 20.23
N ASP A 52 -9.70 13.78 19.50
CA ASP A 52 -10.81 14.56 20.03
C ASP A 52 -11.45 13.91 21.26
N GLU A 53 -11.57 12.58 21.29
CA GLU A 53 -12.22 11.84 22.37
C GLU A 53 -11.32 11.68 23.59
N ILE A 54 -10.05 11.26 23.40
CA ILE A 54 -9.19 10.81 24.49
C ILE A 54 -7.77 11.41 24.46
N ASN A 55 -7.46 12.28 23.51
CA ASN A 55 -6.17 12.95 23.32
C ASN A 55 -4.95 11.99 23.29
N ARG A 56 -5.13 10.77 22.77
CA ARG A 56 -4.09 9.73 22.78
C ARG A 56 -4.04 8.97 21.47
N SER A 57 -3.45 9.62 20.44
CA SER A 57 -3.22 9.02 19.13
C SER A 57 -1.97 9.61 18.47
N VAL A 58 -1.40 8.86 17.51
CA VAL A 58 -0.32 9.26 16.61
C VAL A 58 -0.79 9.14 15.16
N GLY A 59 0.01 9.62 14.20
CA GLY A 59 -0.42 9.63 12.79
C GLY A 59 -1.57 10.60 12.57
N LEU A 60 -1.40 11.84 13.04
CA LEU A 60 -2.42 12.88 12.96
C LEU A 60 -2.29 13.67 11.66
N PRO A 61 -3.39 14.28 11.18
CA PRO A 61 -3.36 15.21 10.07
C PRO A 61 -2.44 16.41 10.32
N ARG A 62 -1.91 16.98 9.25
CA ARG A 62 -1.03 18.17 9.30
C ARG A 62 -1.72 19.37 9.93
N GLU A 63 -3.00 19.57 9.66
CA GLU A 63 -3.84 20.69 10.12
C GLU A 63 -3.89 20.82 11.65
N ILE A 64 -3.70 19.70 12.35
CA ILE A 64 -3.68 19.66 13.83
C ILE A 64 -2.28 19.38 14.39
N GLY A 65 -1.23 19.66 13.59
CA GLY A 65 0.16 19.57 13.98
C GLY A 65 0.75 18.15 13.94
N GLY A 66 0.12 17.24 13.19
CA GLY A 66 0.62 15.88 12.99
C GLY A 66 1.64 15.79 11.86
N ILE A 67 2.24 14.60 11.75
CA ILE A 67 3.04 14.18 10.60
C ILE A 67 2.20 13.15 9.86
N PRO A 68 1.62 13.50 8.70
CA PRO A 68 0.73 12.60 7.94
C PRO A 68 1.57 11.60 7.15
N LEU A 69 1.86 10.46 7.77
CA LEU A 69 2.79 9.45 7.23
C LEU A 69 2.32 8.84 5.91
N ASP A 70 1.01 8.68 5.73
CA ASP A 70 0.44 8.16 4.47
C ASP A 70 0.49 9.22 3.36
N GLU A 71 0.19 10.50 3.69
CA GLU A 71 0.27 11.61 2.73
C GLU A 71 1.70 11.81 2.21
N ILE A 72 2.70 11.81 3.10
CA ILE A 72 4.11 11.95 2.72
C ILE A 72 4.69 10.68 2.11
N GLY A 73 4.00 9.55 2.27
CA GLY A 73 4.40 8.25 1.71
C GLY A 73 5.56 7.60 2.44
N ALA A 74 5.63 7.72 3.76
CA ALA A 74 6.76 7.27 4.56
C ALA A 74 7.11 5.78 4.36
N THR A 75 6.11 4.90 4.28
CA THR A 75 6.33 3.47 4.02
C THR A 75 6.88 3.23 2.61
N GLY A 76 6.31 3.90 1.59
CA GLY A 76 6.80 3.81 0.21
C GLY A 76 8.24 4.33 0.07
N PHE A 77 8.58 5.39 0.80
CA PHE A 77 9.94 5.89 0.89
C PHE A 77 10.89 4.83 1.47
N GLY A 78 10.51 4.20 2.59
CA GLY A 78 11.27 3.10 3.17
C GLY A 78 11.49 1.94 2.19
N ILE A 79 10.44 1.51 1.46
CA ILE A 79 10.54 0.48 0.43
C ILE A 79 11.57 0.86 -0.64
N SER A 80 11.55 2.10 -1.12
CA SER A 80 12.50 2.55 -2.14
C SER A 80 13.96 2.51 -1.66
N HIS A 81 14.21 2.69 -0.36
CA HIS A 81 15.54 2.54 0.22
C HIS A 81 15.93 1.08 0.48
N VAL A 82 14.97 0.19 0.76
CA VAL A 82 15.24 -1.26 0.80
C VAL A 82 15.72 -1.74 -0.57
N VAL A 83 15.12 -1.24 -1.67
CA VAL A 83 15.62 -1.51 -3.02
C VAL A 83 17.07 -1.06 -3.17
N ASP A 84 17.43 0.18 -2.77
CA ASP A 84 18.82 0.65 -2.86
C ASP A 84 19.81 -0.28 -2.14
N VAL A 85 19.42 -0.79 -0.97
CA VAL A 85 20.26 -1.70 -0.18
C VAL A 85 20.38 -3.08 -0.84
N ALA A 86 19.33 -3.53 -1.53
CA ALA A 86 19.30 -4.83 -2.20
C ALA A 86 20.07 -4.83 -3.54
N LEU A 87 20.05 -3.71 -4.28
CA LEU A 87 20.65 -3.59 -5.62
C LEU A 87 22.08 -4.14 -5.75
N PRO A 88 23.03 -3.89 -4.80
CA PRO A 88 24.37 -4.47 -4.90
C PRO A 88 24.42 -5.99 -4.93
N SER A 89 23.34 -6.67 -4.54
CA SER A 89 23.20 -8.12 -4.59
C SER A 89 22.39 -8.60 -5.80
N CYS A 90 21.92 -7.68 -6.63
CA CYS A 90 21.14 -7.95 -7.84
C CYS A 90 22.04 -7.81 -9.09
N ASP A 91 21.56 -8.36 -10.21
CA ASP A 91 22.24 -8.28 -11.51
C ASP A 91 21.61 -7.26 -12.46
N PHE A 92 20.97 -6.21 -11.90
CA PHE A 92 20.34 -5.10 -12.64
C PHE A 92 20.56 -3.78 -11.91
N GLU A 93 20.41 -2.68 -12.65
CA GLU A 93 20.46 -1.31 -12.12
C GLU A 93 19.05 -0.77 -11.93
N ILE A 94 18.88 0.25 -11.08
CA ILE A 94 17.56 0.86 -10.85
C ILE A 94 17.04 1.63 -12.07
N GLU A 95 17.96 2.26 -12.82
CA GLU A 95 17.63 3.00 -14.03
C GLU A 95 17.09 2.04 -15.09
N GLY A 96 15.86 2.25 -15.52
CA GLY A 96 15.14 1.40 -16.46
C GLY A 96 14.60 0.08 -15.89
N ALA A 97 14.80 -0.20 -14.60
CA ALA A 97 14.23 -1.39 -13.97
C ALA A 97 12.71 -1.37 -14.01
N ARG A 98 12.09 -2.44 -14.49
CA ARG A 98 10.64 -2.60 -14.55
C ARG A 98 10.11 -2.95 -13.16
N VAL A 99 9.08 -2.25 -12.73
CA VAL A 99 8.45 -2.42 -11.42
C VAL A 99 6.99 -2.83 -11.58
N ALA A 100 6.57 -3.86 -10.88
CA ALA A 100 5.17 -4.23 -10.73
C ALA A 100 4.73 -4.03 -9.27
N VAL A 101 3.57 -3.39 -9.05
CA VAL A 101 3.07 -3.07 -7.72
C VAL A 101 1.70 -3.69 -7.50
N GLN A 102 1.63 -4.66 -6.61
CA GLN A 102 0.36 -5.23 -6.17
C GLN A 102 -0.22 -4.42 -5.01
N GLY A 103 -1.35 -3.76 -5.24
CA GLY A 103 -1.97 -2.88 -4.26
C GLY A 103 -1.53 -1.43 -4.44
N PHE A 104 -2.23 -0.68 -5.29
CA PHE A 104 -1.93 0.73 -5.59
C PHE A 104 -2.65 1.68 -4.62
N GLY A 105 -2.51 1.39 -3.31
CA GLY A 105 -2.95 2.22 -2.19
C GLY A 105 -1.85 3.15 -1.66
N ALA A 106 -1.96 3.61 -0.40
CA ALA A 106 -1.00 4.54 0.21
C ALA A 106 0.45 4.04 0.13
N VAL A 107 0.70 2.76 0.37
CA VAL A 107 2.04 2.16 0.31
C VAL A 107 2.51 2.03 -1.15
N GLY A 108 1.73 1.34 -1.99
CA GLY A 108 2.17 0.97 -3.34
C GLY A 108 2.34 2.18 -4.26
N LYS A 109 1.41 3.13 -4.27
CA LYS A 109 1.52 4.35 -5.11
C LYS A 109 2.75 5.18 -4.75
N ASN A 110 3.08 5.28 -3.47
CA ASN A 110 4.26 6.02 -3.02
C ASN A 110 5.56 5.25 -3.29
N ALA A 111 5.59 3.91 -3.15
CA ALA A 111 6.74 3.10 -3.55
C ALA A 111 7.03 3.29 -5.05
N ALA A 112 6.01 3.20 -5.91
CA ALA A 112 6.13 3.45 -7.35
C ALA A 112 6.69 4.85 -7.63
N ARG A 113 6.14 5.90 -6.97
CA ARG A 113 6.59 7.28 -7.13
C ARG A 113 8.07 7.47 -6.76
N PHE A 114 8.51 6.92 -5.63
CA PHE A 114 9.90 7.08 -5.20
C PHE A 114 10.87 6.26 -6.06
N LEU A 115 10.47 5.08 -6.55
CA LEU A 115 11.30 4.29 -7.45
C LEU A 115 11.40 4.92 -8.84
N ALA A 116 10.31 5.48 -9.37
CA ALA A 116 10.36 6.24 -10.62
C ALA A 116 11.25 7.48 -10.52
N GLY A 117 11.27 8.14 -9.36
CA GLY A 117 12.22 9.24 -9.09
C GLY A 117 13.69 8.82 -9.12
N LYS A 118 13.98 7.52 -9.11
CA LYS A 118 15.31 6.91 -9.25
C LYS A 118 15.56 6.30 -10.64
N GLY A 119 14.62 6.47 -11.59
CA GLY A 119 14.73 5.99 -12.96
C GLY A 119 14.06 4.65 -13.25
N ALA A 120 13.37 4.03 -12.28
CA ALA A 120 12.60 2.82 -12.53
C ALA A 120 11.32 3.11 -13.33
N ILE A 121 10.81 2.10 -14.03
CA ILE A 121 9.61 2.18 -14.88
C ILE A 121 8.50 1.33 -14.26
N LEU A 122 7.38 1.94 -13.89
CA LEU A 122 6.21 1.20 -13.46
C LEU A 122 5.55 0.55 -14.68
N VAL A 123 5.63 -0.77 -14.79
CA VAL A 123 5.01 -1.51 -15.92
C VAL A 123 3.67 -2.14 -15.56
N ALA A 124 3.39 -2.36 -14.27
CA ALA A 124 2.11 -2.90 -13.84
C ALA A 124 1.70 -2.39 -12.46
N ALA A 125 0.40 -2.20 -12.31
CA ALA A 125 -0.23 -1.86 -11.05
C ALA A 125 -1.53 -2.64 -10.87
N ALA A 126 -1.81 -3.10 -9.65
CA ALA A 126 -3.07 -3.79 -9.32
C ALA A 126 -3.78 -3.15 -8.15
N ASP A 127 -5.09 -3.22 -8.14
CA ASP A 127 -5.93 -2.94 -6.98
C ASP A 127 -7.03 -4.01 -6.81
N SER A 128 -8.06 -3.72 -6.01
CA SER A 128 -9.14 -4.68 -5.74
C SER A 128 -10.06 -4.98 -6.93
N GLN A 129 -9.91 -4.30 -8.05
CA GLN A 129 -10.73 -4.49 -9.24
C GLN A 129 -9.98 -5.20 -10.37
N GLY A 130 -8.65 -5.22 -10.34
CA GLY A 130 -7.84 -5.91 -11.35
C GLY A 130 -6.44 -5.33 -11.45
N THR A 131 -5.76 -5.75 -12.50
CA THR A 131 -4.40 -5.37 -12.86
C THR A 131 -4.40 -4.62 -14.19
N ILE A 132 -3.63 -3.54 -14.29
CA ILE A 132 -3.25 -2.88 -15.54
C ILE A 132 -1.77 -3.15 -15.81
N HIS A 133 -1.43 -3.49 -17.03
CA HIS A 133 -0.06 -3.74 -17.49
C HIS A 133 0.22 -3.00 -18.79
N ASN A 134 1.31 -2.26 -18.83
CA ASN A 134 1.87 -1.66 -20.06
C ASN A 134 3.39 -1.83 -20.03
N PRO A 135 3.98 -2.64 -20.94
CA PRO A 135 5.42 -2.88 -20.98
C PRO A 135 6.24 -1.61 -21.28
N ASP A 136 5.64 -0.61 -21.92
CA ASP A 136 6.28 0.67 -22.21
C ASP A 136 6.26 1.64 -21.01
N GLY A 137 5.53 1.28 -19.95
CA GLY A 137 5.41 2.04 -18.71
C GLY A 137 4.03 2.67 -18.52
N LEU A 138 3.68 2.88 -17.26
CA LEU A 138 2.45 3.54 -16.80
C LEU A 138 2.80 4.91 -16.20
N ASP A 139 2.03 5.95 -16.52
CA ASP A 139 2.18 7.23 -15.86
C ASP A 139 1.66 7.17 -14.42
N ILE A 140 2.57 7.37 -13.47
CA ILE A 140 2.27 7.25 -12.04
C ILE A 140 1.42 8.44 -11.58
N GLY A 141 1.61 9.62 -12.15
CA GLY A 141 0.81 10.80 -11.84
C GLY A 141 -0.66 10.59 -12.19
N ASP A 142 -0.93 10.11 -13.39
CA ASP A 142 -2.28 9.80 -13.87
C ASP A 142 -2.93 8.70 -13.03
N LEU A 143 -2.18 7.65 -12.66
CA LEU A 143 -2.68 6.58 -11.80
C LEU A 143 -3.02 7.10 -10.39
N ILE A 144 -2.19 7.98 -9.84
CA ILE A 144 -2.46 8.61 -8.53
C ILE A 144 -3.73 9.47 -8.61
N GLU A 145 -3.88 10.28 -9.65
CA GLU A 145 -5.08 11.11 -9.85
C GLU A 145 -6.35 10.25 -9.98
N LEU A 146 -6.30 9.15 -10.73
CA LEU A 146 -7.40 8.18 -10.80
C LEU A 146 -7.79 7.65 -9.41
N LYS A 147 -6.80 7.28 -8.59
CA LYS A 147 -7.06 6.79 -7.23
C LYS A 147 -7.65 7.87 -6.31
N GLU A 148 -7.23 9.12 -6.45
CA GLU A 148 -7.79 10.26 -5.69
C GLU A 148 -9.24 10.56 -6.09
N GLN A 149 -9.61 10.27 -7.35
CA GLN A 149 -11.00 10.33 -7.83
C GLN A 149 -11.84 9.11 -7.40
N GLY A 150 -11.28 8.17 -6.62
CA GLY A 150 -11.96 6.95 -6.17
C GLY A 150 -12.11 5.89 -7.27
N ARG A 151 -11.38 6.03 -8.37
CA ARG A 151 -11.38 5.09 -9.51
C ARG A 151 -10.34 3.97 -9.31
N SER A 152 -10.43 2.96 -10.16
CA SER A 152 -9.50 1.84 -10.18
C SER A 152 -8.32 2.08 -11.13
N VAL A 153 -7.21 1.38 -10.89
CA VAL A 153 -6.07 1.38 -11.82
C VAL A 153 -6.45 0.83 -13.20
N VAL A 154 -7.42 -0.07 -13.29
CA VAL A 154 -7.92 -0.60 -14.57
C VAL A 154 -8.67 0.42 -15.43
N ASP A 155 -9.04 1.55 -14.85
CA ASP A 155 -9.65 2.67 -15.58
C ASP A 155 -8.63 3.58 -16.30
N TYR A 156 -7.34 3.27 -16.21
CA TYR A 156 -6.26 4.07 -16.82
C TYR A 156 -6.36 4.13 -18.35
N GLY A 157 -6.83 3.04 -18.97
CA GLY A 157 -7.23 3.05 -20.40
C GLY A 157 -6.10 2.79 -21.40
N ASP A 158 -4.83 2.83 -20.98
CA ASP A 158 -3.67 2.52 -21.83
C ASP A 158 -2.89 1.35 -21.23
N GLY A 159 -3.20 0.15 -21.69
CA GLY A 159 -2.56 -1.10 -21.26
C GLY A 159 -3.51 -2.30 -21.30
N GLU A 160 -2.96 -3.46 -20.99
CA GLU A 160 -3.68 -4.71 -20.89
C GLU A 160 -4.29 -4.87 -19.50
N ILE A 161 -5.55 -5.28 -19.45
CA ILE A 161 -6.28 -5.48 -18.18
C ILE A 161 -6.42 -6.97 -17.93
N SER A 162 -6.14 -7.38 -16.69
CA SER A 162 -6.36 -8.73 -16.19
C SER A 162 -7.01 -8.71 -14.80
N ASP A 163 -7.28 -9.87 -14.23
CA ASP A 163 -7.74 -9.99 -12.85
C ASP A 163 -6.68 -9.56 -11.83
N CYS A 164 -7.05 -9.58 -10.54
CA CYS A 164 -6.14 -9.16 -9.46
C CYS A 164 -4.90 -10.06 -9.31
N GLU A 165 -4.96 -11.31 -9.76
CA GLU A 165 -3.83 -12.25 -9.70
C GLU A 165 -2.88 -12.10 -10.89
N GLY A 166 -3.34 -11.54 -11.99
CA GLY A 166 -2.52 -11.33 -13.19
C GLY A 166 -1.23 -10.54 -12.94
N ILE A 167 -1.18 -9.76 -11.87
CA ILE A 167 0.04 -9.04 -11.46
C ILE A 167 1.22 -9.98 -11.14
N ILE A 168 0.95 -11.23 -10.76
CA ILE A 168 1.96 -12.23 -10.40
C ILE A 168 2.75 -12.70 -11.64
N ASP A 169 2.06 -12.74 -12.80
CA ASP A 169 2.65 -13.23 -14.06
C ASP A 169 3.51 -12.17 -14.77
N ILE A 170 3.50 -10.92 -14.29
CA ILE A 170 4.20 -9.82 -14.96
C ILE A 170 5.71 -9.97 -14.82
N GLU A 171 6.40 -10.03 -15.96
CA GLU A 171 7.85 -10.00 -15.99
C GLU A 171 8.38 -8.62 -15.59
N CYS A 172 9.16 -8.58 -14.52
CA CYS A 172 9.74 -7.34 -13.99
C CYS A 172 11.03 -7.59 -13.21
N GLU A 173 11.82 -6.57 -12.99
CA GLU A 173 13.00 -6.64 -12.11
C GLU A 173 12.59 -6.56 -10.65
N ILE A 174 11.58 -5.75 -10.32
CA ILE A 174 11.15 -5.50 -8.93
C ILE A 174 9.65 -5.73 -8.81
N TRP A 175 9.26 -6.61 -7.91
CA TRP A 175 7.85 -6.85 -7.57
C TRP A 175 7.54 -6.41 -6.14
N ILE A 176 6.51 -5.59 -5.95
CA ILE A 176 6.15 -5.00 -4.66
C ILE A 176 4.75 -5.47 -4.24
N PRO A 177 4.62 -6.49 -3.39
CA PRO A 177 3.36 -6.84 -2.75
C PRO A 177 3.03 -5.82 -1.66
N ALA A 178 2.03 -4.97 -1.89
CA ALA A 178 1.62 -3.89 -1.00
C ALA A 178 0.12 -3.89 -0.68
N ALA A 179 -0.58 -5.02 -0.92
CA ALA A 179 -2.02 -5.13 -0.72
C ALA A 179 -2.38 -5.79 0.60
N ARG A 180 -2.14 -7.09 0.72
CA ARG A 180 -2.65 -7.91 1.83
C ARG A 180 -1.72 -9.11 2.10
N PRO A 181 -1.89 -9.79 3.27
CA PRO A 181 -1.23 -11.07 3.54
C PRO A 181 -1.61 -12.16 2.54
N ASP A 182 -0.76 -13.19 2.46
CA ASP A 182 -1.00 -14.48 1.77
C ASP A 182 -1.46 -14.31 0.30
N VAL A 183 -0.84 -13.40 -0.43
CA VAL A 183 -1.15 -13.19 -1.86
C VAL A 183 -0.31 -14.09 -2.75
N VAL A 184 0.83 -14.58 -2.25
CA VAL A 184 1.67 -15.59 -2.90
C VAL A 184 1.63 -16.86 -2.07
N ASP A 185 1.23 -17.96 -2.70
CA ASP A 185 1.13 -19.28 -2.10
C ASP A 185 1.84 -20.34 -2.96
N GLU A 186 1.80 -21.59 -2.54
CA GLU A 186 2.44 -22.72 -3.21
C GLU A 186 1.89 -22.99 -4.63
N GLN A 187 0.70 -22.44 -4.95
CA GLN A 187 0.07 -22.65 -6.26
C GLN A 187 0.49 -21.61 -7.28
N ASN A 188 0.86 -20.41 -6.82
CA ASN A 188 1.14 -19.28 -7.70
C ASN A 188 2.59 -18.76 -7.64
N VAL A 189 3.40 -19.16 -6.64
CA VAL A 189 4.78 -18.70 -6.49
C VAL A 189 5.66 -19.03 -7.71
N GLU A 190 5.45 -20.19 -8.34
CA GLU A 190 6.21 -20.59 -9.54
C GLU A 190 5.87 -19.76 -10.80
N ARG A 191 4.78 -18.98 -10.76
CA ARG A 191 4.39 -18.07 -11.84
C ARG A 191 5.18 -16.76 -11.82
N MET A 192 5.81 -16.44 -10.69
CA MET A 192 6.54 -15.18 -10.53
C MET A 192 7.76 -15.12 -11.45
N ASN A 193 7.84 -14.05 -12.24
CA ASN A 193 8.98 -13.76 -13.10
C ASN A 193 9.62 -12.43 -12.69
N THR A 194 10.25 -12.44 -11.52
CA THR A 194 10.88 -11.26 -10.92
C THR A 194 12.25 -11.61 -10.33
N ARG A 195 13.12 -10.61 -10.19
CA ARG A 195 14.47 -10.75 -9.65
C ARG A 195 14.60 -10.29 -8.20
N LEU A 196 13.74 -9.35 -7.80
CA LEU A 196 13.72 -8.78 -6.47
C LEU A 196 12.27 -8.61 -6.00
N VAL A 197 11.95 -9.13 -4.83
CA VAL A 197 10.69 -8.86 -4.14
C VAL A 197 10.97 -7.98 -2.93
N VAL A 198 10.29 -6.84 -2.83
CA VAL A 198 10.35 -5.98 -1.65
C VAL A 198 8.96 -5.83 -1.05
N GLN A 199 8.78 -6.41 0.13
CA GLN A 199 7.48 -6.50 0.78
C GLN A 199 7.02 -5.12 1.30
N GLY A 200 5.88 -4.66 0.80
CA GLY A 200 5.16 -3.49 1.29
C GLY A 200 3.98 -3.85 2.20
N ALA A 201 3.45 -5.06 2.05
CA ALA A 201 2.44 -5.64 2.94
C ALA A 201 3.09 -6.53 4.01
N ASN A 202 2.39 -6.73 5.12
CA ASN A 202 2.82 -7.70 6.12
C ASN A 202 2.57 -9.13 5.61
N ILE A 203 3.58 -10.01 5.72
CA ILE A 203 3.48 -11.45 5.38
C ILE A 203 2.74 -11.72 4.05
N PRO A 204 3.16 -11.16 2.90
CA PRO A 204 2.47 -11.39 1.63
C PRO A 204 2.65 -12.80 1.07
N PHE A 205 3.60 -13.58 1.59
CA PHE A 205 3.85 -14.97 1.24
C PHE A 205 3.30 -15.90 2.32
N THR A 206 2.72 -17.03 1.90
CA THR A 206 2.45 -18.13 2.83
C THR A 206 3.75 -18.83 3.23
N PRO A 207 3.80 -19.51 4.40
CA PRO A 207 5.00 -20.25 4.80
C PRO A 207 5.48 -21.32 3.82
N GLY A 208 4.59 -21.82 2.96
CA GLY A 208 4.93 -22.80 1.94
C GLY A 208 5.45 -22.19 0.63
N ALA A 209 5.25 -20.88 0.43
CA ALA A 209 5.75 -20.13 -0.72
C ALA A 209 7.10 -19.43 -0.43
N GLU A 210 7.51 -19.34 0.84
CA GLU A 210 8.84 -18.85 1.25
C GLU A 210 9.91 -19.93 1.01
#